data_b7a49d041aec76da103af29db8bde60e
#
_entry.id   b7a49d041aec76da103af29db8bde60e
#
_cell.length_a   1.000
_cell.length_b   1.000
_cell.length_c   1.000
_cell.angle_alpha   90.00
_cell.angle_beta   90.00
_cell.angle_gamma   90.00
#
_symmetry.space_group_name_H-M   'P 1'
#
loop_
_entity.id
_entity.type
_entity.pdbx_description
1 polymer ?
#
loop_
_entity_poly.entity_id
_entity_poly.type
_entity_poly.pdbx_seq_one_letter_code
_entity_poly.pdbx_strand_id
1 'polypeptide(L)'
;DLAFTESVHQRFEAYGWHVVEIDGNDPEAIEEALHAARQVTGKPSMIIAKTNIGFGSPNKQDSASSHGAPLGAEEVALVRKYFGFPEESSFFVPESVAAHMSAVCEKGSRSETTWNELFNTYGKSHPELAEEMETMLRNELPEGWETLLPQFSPEEKLATRQASSRVLHALVGKIPFLVGGSADLAPSTGTEVKHATDFTSENYGGAIFRFGVREHAMGAIINGMALSRILIPYGATFLVFADYMKPALRLAAIMQVPSIFIFTHDSIAVGEDGPTHQPIEQLAMMRSIPGLTVIRPADAQETKAAWYIALTQNKPTVLVFSRQTLPVLDQEKYPVVKGTPKGAYILSEWSAPSTDGNRPVILIATGAEVHLALEAQSALLNAGVPARVVSMPSRELFEQQPESYRNEVLPPSIRRRIVIEAASPFGWDKYATDEGSILGINRFGTSAPGNTVLREYGFSAAAIVEAAKNLQ
;
A
#
# COMPACT_ATOMS: atom_id res chain seq x y z
N ASP A 1 -6.63 -33.16 13.95
CA ASP A 1 -5.63 -34.25 13.86
C ASP A 1 -5.22 -34.57 12.43
N LEU A 2 -6.15 -34.54 11.45
CA LEU A 2 -5.81 -34.85 10.05
C LEU A 2 -5.08 -33.70 9.33
N ALA A 3 -5.49 -32.47 9.57
CA ALA A 3 -5.00 -31.30 8.85
C ALA A 3 -3.93 -30.49 9.61
N PHE A 4 -3.74 -30.75 10.89
CA PHE A 4 -2.81 -30.01 11.76
C PHE A 4 -2.10 -30.99 12.71
N THR A 5 -0.87 -31.37 12.36
CA THR A 5 -0.08 -32.41 13.03
C THR A 5 1.21 -31.90 13.65
N GLU A 6 1.52 -30.62 13.47
CA GLU A 6 2.74 -30.03 14.01
C GLU A 6 2.61 -29.64 15.49
N SER A 7 3.74 -29.53 16.17
CA SER A 7 3.82 -28.91 17.48
C SER A 7 4.13 -27.42 17.36
N VAL A 8 3.11 -26.58 17.63
CA VAL A 8 3.29 -25.13 17.68
C VAL A 8 4.27 -24.73 18.79
N HIS A 9 4.22 -25.44 19.92
CA HIS A 9 5.14 -25.28 21.05
C HIS A 9 6.60 -25.37 20.58
N GLN A 10 6.98 -26.50 19.97
CA GLN A 10 8.34 -26.72 19.50
C GLN A 10 8.75 -25.74 18.40
N ARG A 11 7.82 -25.31 17.55
CA ARG A 11 8.10 -24.31 16.52
C ARG A 11 8.54 -22.99 17.15
N PHE A 12 7.82 -22.49 18.15
CA PHE A 12 8.15 -21.21 18.79
C PHE A 12 9.37 -21.33 19.71
N GLU A 13 9.60 -22.47 20.35
CA GLU A 13 10.86 -22.74 21.06
C GLU A 13 12.05 -22.68 20.10
N ALA A 14 11.94 -23.26 18.88
CA ALA A 14 12.99 -23.19 17.87
C ALA A 14 13.25 -21.76 17.38
N TYR A 15 12.28 -20.84 17.48
CA TYR A 15 12.46 -19.40 17.22
C TYR A 15 13.10 -18.67 18.42
N GLY A 16 13.40 -19.35 19.52
CA GLY A 16 13.97 -18.76 20.71
C GLY A 16 12.96 -18.11 21.66
N TRP A 17 11.66 -18.38 21.51
CA TRP A 17 10.63 -17.85 22.37
C TRP A 17 10.50 -18.64 23.68
N HIS A 18 10.01 -17.99 24.72
CA HIS A 18 9.47 -18.65 25.90
C HIS A 18 8.04 -19.12 25.59
N VAL A 19 7.75 -20.40 25.80
CA VAL A 19 6.44 -20.99 25.48
C VAL A 19 5.79 -21.59 26.67
N VAL A 20 4.51 -21.30 26.90
CA VAL A 20 3.68 -21.85 27.96
C VAL A 20 2.38 -22.36 27.33
N GLU A 21 1.97 -23.60 27.70
CA GLU A 21 0.68 -24.16 27.29
C GLU A 21 -0.27 -24.24 28.52
N ILE A 22 -1.52 -23.79 28.31
CA ILE A 22 -2.54 -23.75 29.36
C ILE A 22 -3.90 -24.22 28.85
N ASP A 23 -4.78 -24.59 29.76
CA ASP A 23 -6.22 -24.61 29.52
C ASP A 23 -6.72 -23.15 29.49
N GLY A 24 -7.18 -22.71 28.32
CA GLY A 24 -7.68 -21.32 28.11
C GLY A 24 -9.07 -21.10 28.71
N ASN A 25 -9.72 -22.10 29.27
CA ASN A 25 -10.98 -21.97 30.02
C ASN A 25 -10.76 -21.94 31.53
N ASP A 26 -9.51 -22.07 32.02
CA ASP A 26 -9.14 -21.97 33.42
C ASP A 26 -8.56 -20.57 33.74
N PRO A 27 -9.30 -19.70 34.46
CA PRO A 27 -8.84 -18.35 34.80
C PRO A 27 -7.56 -18.34 35.64
N GLU A 28 -7.35 -19.34 36.55
CA GLU A 28 -6.16 -19.43 37.41
C GLU A 28 -4.92 -19.72 36.51
N ALA A 29 -5.02 -20.68 35.61
CA ALA A 29 -3.95 -21.00 34.67
C ALA A 29 -3.61 -19.81 33.74
N ILE A 30 -4.61 -19.03 33.33
CA ILE A 30 -4.39 -17.80 32.56
C ILE A 30 -3.60 -16.76 33.37
N GLU A 31 -3.98 -16.53 34.65
CA GLU A 31 -3.29 -15.57 35.50
C GLU A 31 -1.85 -15.98 35.76
N GLU A 32 -1.60 -17.26 36.09
CA GLU A 32 -0.26 -17.80 36.29
C GLU A 32 0.62 -17.66 35.04
N ALA A 33 0.09 -17.98 33.85
CA ALA A 33 0.82 -17.84 32.59
C ALA A 33 1.18 -16.40 32.29
N LEU A 34 0.27 -15.45 32.55
CA LEU A 34 0.52 -14.01 32.36
C LEU A 34 1.61 -13.53 33.36
N HIS A 35 1.58 -13.99 34.60
CA HIS A 35 2.64 -13.67 35.55
C HIS A 35 3.99 -14.27 35.16
N ALA A 36 4.04 -15.52 34.73
CA ALA A 36 5.26 -16.15 34.24
C ALA A 36 5.85 -15.43 33.02
N ALA A 37 4.99 -15.09 32.05
CA ALA A 37 5.42 -14.35 30.84
C ALA A 37 6.05 -12.98 31.14
N ARG A 38 5.52 -12.26 32.16
CA ARG A 38 6.06 -10.96 32.60
C ARG A 38 7.44 -11.05 33.23
N GLN A 39 7.79 -12.20 33.83
CA GLN A 39 9.12 -12.42 34.45
C GLN A 39 10.20 -12.71 33.40
N VAL A 40 9.83 -13.11 32.19
CA VAL A 40 10.77 -13.39 31.10
C VAL A 40 11.03 -12.15 30.29
N THR A 41 12.16 -11.47 30.54
CA THR A 41 12.52 -10.20 29.90
C THR A 41 13.49 -10.35 28.72
N GLY A 42 14.19 -11.49 28.64
CA GLY A 42 15.24 -11.71 27.64
C GLY A 42 14.76 -12.28 26.29
N LYS A 43 13.50 -12.63 26.16
CA LYS A 43 12.90 -13.19 24.95
C LYS A 43 11.38 -13.02 24.96
N PRO A 44 10.71 -13.01 23.80
CA PRO A 44 9.24 -12.94 23.74
C PRO A 44 8.61 -14.20 24.33
N SER A 45 7.39 -14.05 24.88
CA SER A 45 6.61 -15.16 25.42
C SER A 45 5.40 -15.46 24.54
N MET A 46 5.18 -16.76 24.29
CA MET A 46 3.99 -17.30 23.64
C MET A 46 3.18 -18.08 24.66
N ILE A 47 1.94 -17.67 24.90
CA ILE A 47 0.98 -18.43 25.71
C ILE A 47 0.03 -19.13 24.75
N ILE A 48 0.08 -20.47 24.72
CA ILE A 48 -0.78 -21.31 23.92
C ILE A 48 -1.97 -21.72 24.79
N ALA A 49 -3.09 -21.02 24.63
CA ALA A 49 -4.32 -21.27 25.36
C ALA A 49 -5.24 -22.22 24.57
N LYS A 50 -5.37 -23.46 25.03
CA LYS A 50 -6.26 -24.43 24.41
C LYS A 50 -7.68 -24.20 24.91
N THR A 51 -8.61 -23.96 23.97
CA THR A 51 -10.02 -23.68 24.27
C THR A 51 -10.95 -24.61 23.50
N ASN A 52 -12.22 -24.62 23.89
CA ASN A 52 -13.30 -25.31 23.17
C ASN A 52 -14.18 -24.26 22.47
N ILE A 53 -14.38 -24.39 21.16
CA ILE A 53 -15.30 -23.50 20.43
C ILE A 53 -16.72 -23.63 20.99
N GLY A 54 -17.40 -22.49 21.24
CA GLY A 54 -18.73 -22.51 21.83
C GLY A 54 -18.78 -23.01 23.27
N PHE A 55 -17.69 -22.82 24.05
CA PHE A 55 -17.61 -23.26 25.46
C PHE A 55 -18.82 -22.80 26.27
N GLY A 56 -19.41 -23.72 27.03
CA GLY A 56 -20.62 -23.48 27.80
C GLY A 56 -21.93 -23.61 27.04
N SER A 57 -21.89 -23.91 25.73
CA SER A 57 -23.08 -24.20 24.92
C SER A 57 -23.40 -25.70 24.96
N PRO A 58 -24.51 -26.12 25.59
CA PRO A 58 -24.78 -27.55 25.79
C PRO A 58 -24.93 -28.33 24.48
N ASN A 59 -25.46 -27.72 23.43
CA ASN A 59 -25.74 -28.41 22.16
C ASN A 59 -24.76 -28.05 21.04
N LYS A 60 -23.94 -26.99 21.19
CA LYS A 60 -23.10 -26.47 20.10
C LYS A 60 -21.61 -26.35 20.46
N GLN A 61 -21.21 -26.64 21.70
CA GLN A 61 -19.81 -26.73 22.06
C GLN A 61 -19.09 -27.77 21.19
N ASP A 62 -17.88 -27.49 20.76
CA ASP A 62 -17.02 -28.32 19.91
C ASP A 62 -17.61 -28.65 18.53
N SER A 63 -18.68 -27.94 18.12
CA SER A 63 -19.29 -28.16 16.82
C SER A 63 -18.84 -27.12 15.79
N ALA A 64 -18.72 -27.55 14.52
CA ALA A 64 -18.42 -26.69 13.40
C ALA A 64 -19.47 -25.56 13.22
N SER A 65 -20.71 -25.78 13.66
CA SER A 65 -21.79 -24.79 13.58
C SER A 65 -21.56 -23.57 14.47
N SER A 66 -20.67 -23.64 15.45
CA SER A 66 -20.28 -22.51 16.32
C SER A 66 -19.24 -21.60 15.68
N HIS A 67 -18.63 -21.98 14.54
CA HIS A 67 -17.55 -21.21 13.93
C HIS A 67 -18.02 -19.87 13.30
N GLY A 68 -19.13 -19.89 12.59
CA GLY A 68 -19.51 -18.70 11.79
C GLY A 68 -21.02 -18.38 11.81
N ALA A 69 -21.80 -19.02 12.65
CA ALA A 69 -23.23 -18.79 12.78
C ALA A 69 -23.60 -18.35 14.20
N PRO A 70 -24.62 -17.48 14.37
CA PRO A 70 -25.15 -17.19 15.70
C PRO A 70 -25.64 -18.47 16.40
N LEU A 71 -25.46 -18.55 17.70
CA LEU A 71 -25.96 -19.69 18.49
C LEU A 71 -27.50 -19.82 18.40
N GLY A 72 -28.22 -18.72 18.24
CA GLY A 72 -29.67 -18.64 18.29
C GLY A 72 -30.20 -18.38 19.71
N ALA A 73 -31.42 -17.85 19.79
CA ALA A 73 -31.99 -17.38 21.07
C ALA A 73 -32.12 -18.50 22.10
N GLU A 74 -32.58 -19.68 21.70
CA GLU A 74 -32.74 -20.83 22.57
C GLU A 74 -31.40 -21.30 23.17
N GLU A 75 -30.36 -21.42 22.33
CA GLU A 75 -29.05 -21.86 22.78
C GLU A 75 -28.37 -20.80 23.66
N VAL A 76 -28.55 -19.51 23.35
CA VAL A 76 -28.08 -18.41 24.21
C VAL A 76 -28.72 -18.46 25.60
N ALA A 77 -29.99 -18.81 25.73
CA ALA A 77 -30.66 -18.98 27.02
C ALA A 77 -30.00 -20.16 27.85
N LEU A 78 -29.66 -21.25 27.16
CA LEU A 78 -28.95 -22.36 27.79
C LEU A 78 -27.54 -21.98 28.24
N VAL A 79 -26.80 -21.23 27.44
CA VAL A 79 -25.46 -20.69 27.80
C VAL A 79 -25.55 -19.75 29.01
N ARG A 80 -26.55 -18.85 29.05
CA ARG A 80 -26.79 -18.01 30.24
C ARG A 80 -27.00 -18.83 31.47
N LYS A 81 -27.86 -19.86 31.41
CA LYS A 81 -28.10 -20.78 32.47
C LYS A 81 -26.83 -21.52 32.93
N TYR A 82 -26.02 -21.97 31.96
CA TYR A 82 -24.74 -22.63 32.25
C TYR A 82 -23.81 -21.73 33.08
N PHE A 83 -23.72 -20.45 32.73
CA PHE A 83 -22.88 -19.46 33.43
C PHE A 83 -23.58 -18.78 34.63
N GLY A 84 -24.80 -19.14 34.97
CA GLY A 84 -25.54 -18.53 36.07
C GLY A 84 -26.03 -17.10 35.83
N PHE A 85 -26.18 -16.69 34.57
CA PHE A 85 -26.76 -15.40 34.24
C PHE A 85 -28.30 -15.46 34.18
N PRO A 86 -29.00 -14.31 34.40
CA PRO A 86 -30.46 -14.22 34.24
C PRO A 86 -30.90 -14.56 32.79
N GLU A 87 -31.88 -15.48 32.67
CA GLU A 87 -32.29 -16.00 31.33
C GLU A 87 -32.92 -14.94 30.44
N GLU A 88 -33.65 -13.97 30.99
CA GLU A 88 -34.45 -12.99 30.24
C GLU A 88 -33.70 -11.65 29.96
N SER A 89 -32.53 -11.43 30.58
CA SER A 89 -31.80 -10.17 30.44
C SER A 89 -30.87 -10.14 29.24
N SER A 90 -30.97 -9.13 28.38
CA SER A 90 -29.97 -8.84 27.37
C SER A 90 -28.93 -7.86 27.93
N PHE A 91 -27.64 -8.05 27.57
CA PHE A 91 -26.55 -7.15 27.99
C PHE A 91 -26.44 -6.97 29.51
N PHE A 92 -26.75 -8.00 30.28
CA PHE A 92 -26.67 -7.96 31.75
C PHE A 92 -25.21 -7.80 32.21
N VAL A 93 -24.98 -6.80 33.06
CA VAL A 93 -23.69 -6.55 33.72
C VAL A 93 -23.93 -6.60 35.24
N PRO A 94 -23.33 -7.53 36.00
CA PRO A 94 -23.44 -7.54 37.47
C PRO A 94 -22.90 -6.23 38.07
N GLU A 95 -23.57 -5.73 39.15
CA GLU A 95 -23.15 -4.48 39.80
C GLU A 95 -21.70 -4.55 40.31
N SER A 96 -21.28 -5.72 40.82
CA SER A 96 -19.89 -5.95 41.27
C SER A 96 -18.87 -5.80 40.12
N VAL A 97 -19.23 -6.24 38.91
CA VAL A 97 -18.37 -6.10 37.73
C VAL A 97 -18.33 -4.60 37.31
N ALA A 98 -19.47 -3.92 37.29
CA ALA A 98 -19.53 -2.49 36.98
C ALA A 98 -18.68 -1.65 37.95
N ALA A 99 -18.77 -1.95 39.27
CA ALA A 99 -17.97 -1.28 40.29
C ALA A 99 -16.47 -1.56 40.14
N HIS A 100 -16.08 -2.81 39.87
CA HIS A 100 -14.68 -3.16 39.60
C HIS A 100 -14.13 -2.45 38.37
N MET A 101 -14.87 -2.44 37.28
CA MET A 101 -14.44 -1.77 36.03
C MET A 101 -14.34 -0.26 36.18
N SER A 102 -15.21 0.37 37.02
CA SER A 102 -15.08 1.80 37.36
C SER A 102 -13.75 2.12 38.05
N ALA A 103 -13.29 1.23 38.95
CA ALA A 103 -11.97 1.40 39.57
C ALA A 103 -10.79 1.33 38.56
N VAL A 104 -10.95 0.55 37.49
CA VAL A 104 -9.97 0.52 36.37
C VAL A 104 -9.89 1.88 35.67
N CYS A 105 -11.03 2.54 35.46
CA CYS A 105 -11.08 3.89 34.87
C CYS A 105 -10.34 4.92 35.75
N GLU A 106 -10.54 4.88 37.06
CA GLU A 106 -9.82 5.77 38.00
C GLU A 106 -8.32 5.53 37.99
N LYS A 107 -7.90 4.26 37.94
CA LYS A 107 -6.48 3.91 37.80
C LYS A 107 -5.91 4.44 36.49
N GLY A 108 -6.64 4.31 35.37
CA GLY A 108 -6.27 4.83 34.07
C GLY A 108 -6.05 6.35 34.09
N SER A 109 -7.02 7.11 34.65
CA SER A 109 -6.89 8.57 34.78
C SER A 109 -5.68 9.00 35.61
N ARG A 110 -5.40 8.30 36.70
CA ARG A 110 -4.18 8.57 37.51
C ARG A 110 -2.90 8.31 36.70
N SER A 111 -2.86 7.21 35.96
CA SER A 111 -1.70 6.87 35.13
C SER A 111 -1.47 7.91 34.04
N GLU A 112 -2.54 8.37 33.37
CA GLU A 112 -2.48 9.43 32.36
C GLU A 112 -1.99 10.76 32.97
N THR A 113 -2.50 11.15 34.12
CA THR A 113 -2.03 12.36 34.83
C THR A 113 -0.53 12.27 35.14
N THR A 114 -0.07 11.14 35.69
CA THR A 114 1.35 10.93 36.00
C THR A 114 2.21 10.96 34.75
N TRP A 115 1.73 10.37 33.64
CA TRP A 115 2.45 10.42 32.37
C TRP A 115 2.55 11.85 31.83
N ASN A 116 1.48 12.62 31.87
CA ASN A 116 1.47 14.01 31.43
C ASN A 116 2.44 14.89 32.24
N GLU A 117 2.50 14.70 33.56
CA GLU A 117 3.48 15.41 34.42
C GLU A 117 4.92 15.02 34.08
N LEU A 118 5.17 13.73 33.85
CA LEU A 118 6.48 13.23 33.43
C LEU A 118 6.88 13.81 32.07
N PHE A 119 5.99 13.78 31.08
CA PHE A 119 6.23 14.29 29.74
C PHE A 119 6.48 15.82 29.76
N ASN A 120 5.71 16.57 30.53
CA ASN A 120 5.94 18.00 30.73
C ASN A 120 7.32 18.29 31.35
N THR A 121 7.77 17.45 32.27
CA THR A 121 9.10 17.57 32.87
C THR A 121 10.20 17.22 31.88
N TYR A 122 9.99 16.15 31.09
CA TYR A 122 10.88 15.75 30.00
C TYR A 122 11.02 16.87 28.96
N GLY A 123 9.92 17.49 28.54
CA GLY A 123 9.92 18.60 27.57
C GLY A 123 10.72 19.82 28.01
N LYS A 124 10.77 20.10 29.32
CA LYS A 124 11.62 21.16 29.85
C LYS A 124 13.12 20.85 29.73
N SER A 125 13.48 19.57 29.84
CA SER A 125 14.88 19.10 29.78
C SER A 125 15.34 18.80 28.36
N HIS A 126 14.39 18.38 27.48
CA HIS A 126 14.63 17.93 26.12
C HIS A 126 13.57 18.49 25.14
N PRO A 127 13.52 19.82 24.93
CA PRO A 127 12.44 20.47 24.18
C PRO A 127 12.33 19.99 22.73
N GLU A 128 13.45 19.78 22.04
CA GLU A 128 13.45 19.32 20.65
C GLU A 128 12.90 17.91 20.50
N LEU A 129 13.27 16.98 21.40
CA LEU A 129 12.76 15.62 21.36
C LEU A 129 11.28 15.52 21.78
N ALA A 130 10.84 16.40 22.68
CA ALA A 130 9.44 16.48 23.06
C ALA A 130 8.57 16.99 21.90
N GLU A 131 9.03 18.02 21.18
CA GLU A 131 8.34 18.54 19.99
C GLU A 131 8.27 17.49 18.87
N GLU A 132 9.37 16.75 18.64
CA GLU A 132 9.39 15.64 17.70
C GLU A 132 8.34 14.59 18.08
N MET A 133 8.30 14.15 19.35
CA MET A 133 7.34 13.18 19.84
C MET A 133 5.88 13.69 19.72
N GLU A 134 5.63 14.97 20.04
CA GLU A 134 4.31 15.57 19.86
C GLU A 134 3.87 15.58 18.39
N THR A 135 4.78 15.92 17.48
CA THR A 135 4.55 15.88 16.03
C THR A 135 4.17 14.48 15.56
N MET A 136 4.90 13.45 16.04
CA MET A 136 4.57 12.05 15.79
C MET A 136 3.19 11.66 16.32
N LEU A 137 2.88 12.04 17.58
CA LEU A 137 1.59 11.72 18.21
C LEU A 137 0.39 12.40 17.53
N ARG A 138 0.59 13.58 16.92
CA ARG A 138 -0.41 14.27 16.10
C ARG A 138 -0.50 13.70 14.69
N ASN A 139 0.39 12.75 14.31
CA ASN A 139 0.51 12.20 12.96
C ASN A 139 0.75 13.30 11.91
N GLU A 140 1.55 14.28 12.26
CA GLU A 140 1.95 15.42 11.41
C GLU A 140 3.37 15.19 10.87
N LEU A 141 3.66 15.77 9.71
CA LEU A 141 5.01 15.81 9.17
C LEU A 141 5.74 17.05 9.69
N PRO A 142 7.08 17.02 9.84
CA PRO A 142 7.84 18.18 10.26
C PRO A 142 7.60 19.39 9.34
N GLU A 143 7.54 20.60 9.90
CA GLU A 143 7.32 21.82 9.12
C GLU A 143 8.38 21.98 8.02
N GLY A 144 7.94 22.29 6.81
CA GLY A 144 8.82 22.52 5.66
C GLY A 144 9.47 21.26 5.07
N TRP A 145 9.04 20.07 5.46
CA TRP A 145 9.58 18.80 4.94
C TRP A 145 9.54 18.71 3.41
N GLU A 146 8.59 19.37 2.75
CA GLU A 146 8.45 19.39 1.29
C GLU A 146 9.68 19.96 0.58
N THR A 147 10.41 20.85 1.28
CA THR A 147 11.65 21.45 0.74
C THR A 147 12.80 20.45 0.64
N LEU A 148 12.70 19.31 1.36
CA LEU A 148 13.66 18.22 1.28
C LEU A 148 13.51 17.41 0.00
N LEU A 149 12.34 17.47 -0.67
CA LEU A 149 12.09 16.69 -1.86
C LEU A 149 13.06 17.06 -2.99
N PRO A 150 13.70 16.07 -3.65
CA PRO A 150 14.72 16.33 -4.66
C PRO A 150 14.14 17.06 -5.88
N GLN A 151 14.98 17.87 -6.51
CA GLN A 151 14.71 18.43 -7.82
C GLN A 151 15.27 17.52 -8.91
N PHE A 152 14.54 17.42 -10.02
CA PHE A 152 14.94 16.62 -11.19
C PHE A 152 15.01 17.54 -12.41
N SER A 153 16.14 17.49 -13.14
CA SER A 153 16.32 18.25 -14.39
C SER A 153 15.65 17.52 -15.57
N PRO A 154 15.02 18.26 -16.51
CA PRO A 154 14.53 17.67 -17.77
C PRO A 154 15.63 17.01 -18.63
N GLU A 155 16.89 17.32 -18.38
CA GLU A 155 18.03 16.70 -19.06
C GLU A 155 18.39 15.32 -18.51
N GLU A 156 17.88 14.98 -17.31
CA GLU A 156 18.13 13.70 -16.71
C GLU A 156 17.31 12.57 -17.34
N LYS A 157 17.87 11.37 -17.26
CA LYS A 157 17.17 10.12 -17.57
C LYS A 157 17.42 9.15 -16.43
N LEU A 158 16.35 8.70 -15.78
CA LEU A 158 16.44 7.74 -14.67
C LEU A 158 15.17 6.90 -14.57
N ALA A 159 15.32 5.69 -14.04
CA ALA A 159 14.15 4.87 -13.72
C ALA A 159 13.36 5.50 -12.56
N THR A 160 12.03 5.33 -12.54
CA THR A 160 11.22 5.88 -11.45
C THR A 160 11.59 5.27 -10.10
N ARG A 161 12.09 4.02 -10.05
CA ARG A 161 12.68 3.44 -8.82
C ARG A 161 13.92 4.21 -8.33
N GLN A 162 14.73 4.75 -9.25
CA GLN A 162 15.90 5.57 -8.88
C GLN A 162 15.47 6.96 -8.39
N ALA A 163 14.42 7.54 -8.99
CA ALA A 163 13.82 8.76 -8.49
C ALA A 163 13.25 8.56 -7.08
N SER A 164 12.53 7.45 -6.84
CA SER A 164 12.05 7.06 -5.51
C SER A 164 13.20 6.90 -4.51
N SER A 165 14.30 6.27 -4.92
CA SER A 165 15.50 6.15 -4.09
C SER A 165 16.05 7.52 -3.67
N ARG A 166 16.12 8.50 -4.58
CA ARG A 166 16.56 9.86 -4.24
C ARG A 166 15.60 10.53 -3.25
N VAL A 167 14.29 10.29 -3.37
CA VAL A 167 13.29 10.80 -2.39
C VAL A 167 13.53 10.19 -1.02
N LEU A 168 13.68 8.86 -0.94
CA LEU A 168 13.96 8.17 0.33
C LEU A 168 15.27 8.67 0.97
N HIS A 169 16.34 8.83 0.18
CA HIS A 169 17.60 9.39 0.67
C HIS A 169 17.45 10.82 1.21
N ALA A 170 16.55 11.61 0.67
CA ALA A 170 16.31 12.97 1.14
C ALA A 170 15.49 13.01 2.44
N LEU A 171 14.58 12.06 2.64
CA LEU A 171 13.57 12.10 3.70
C LEU A 171 13.94 11.25 4.93
N VAL A 172 14.50 10.02 4.72
CA VAL A 172 14.85 9.13 5.84
C VAL A 172 15.93 9.75 6.70
N GLY A 173 15.71 9.79 8.01
CA GLY A 173 16.57 10.46 8.98
C GLY A 173 16.32 11.97 9.12
N LYS A 174 15.58 12.60 8.18
CA LYS A 174 15.06 13.97 8.31
C LYS A 174 13.59 13.97 8.77
N ILE A 175 12.87 12.91 8.47
CA ILE A 175 11.58 12.56 9.07
C ILE A 175 11.88 11.34 9.96
N PRO A 176 12.10 11.51 11.27
CA PRO A 176 12.63 10.46 12.15
C PRO A 176 11.75 9.21 12.22
N PHE A 177 10.45 9.39 12.02
CA PHE A 177 9.44 8.33 12.05
C PHE A 177 9.11 7.72 10.68
N LEU A 178 9.80 8.14 9.60
CA LEU A 178 9.76 7.47 8.30
C LEU A 178 10.74 6.29 8.31
N VAL A 179 10.22 5.09 8.44
CA VAL A 179 11.01 3.87 8.63
C VAL A 179 10.54 2.75 7.68
N GLY A 180 11.43 1.87 7.31
CA GLY A 180 11.03 0.75 6.44
C GLY A 180 12.21 0.04 5.78
N GLY A 181 11.91 -0.73 4.74
CA GLY A 181 12.94 -1.51 4.04
C GLY A 181 12.36 -2.38 2.94
N SER A 182 12.99 -3.53 2.68
CA SER A 182 12.53 -4.43 1.63
C SER A 182 12.57 -5.90 2.02
N ALA A 183 11.88 -6.72 1.23
CA ALA A 183 11.94 -8.18 1.31
C ALA A 183 13.20 -8.70 0.59
N ASP A 184 14.38 -8.39 1.15
CA ASP A 184 15.71 -8.79 0.67
C ASP A 184 16.08 -8.27 -0.75
N LEU A 185 15.51 -7.14 -1.15
CA LEU A 185 15.68 -6.56 -2.49
C LEU A 185 16.12 -5.08 -2.44
N ALA A 186 16.69 -4.60 -1.32
CA ALA A 186 16.99 -3.19 -1.11
C ALA A 186 17.76 -2.49 -2.25
N PRO A 187 18.84 -3.07 -2.80
CA PRO A 187 19.54 -2.45 -3.93
C PRO A 187 18.68 -2.36 -5.19
N SER A 188 17.90 -3.42 -5.47
CA SER A 188 17.07 -3.51 -6.68
C SER A 188 15.84 -2.64 -6.62
N THR A 189 15.24 -2.49 -5.43
CA THR A 189 14.06 -1.64 -5.21
C THR A 189 14.40 -0.17 -4.97
N GLY A 190 15.70 0.15 -4.79
CA GLY A 190 16.15 1.51 -4.49
C GLY A 190 15.83 1.97 -3.07
N THR A 191 15.67 1.03 -2.13
CA THR A 191 15.36 1.31 -0.72
C THR A 191 16.57 1.21 0.20
N GLU A 192 17.76 1.05 -0.36
CA GLU A 192 19.02 1.13 0.37
C GLU A 192 19.39 2.60 0.62
N VAL A 193 19.24 3.08 1.85
CA VAL A 193 19.56 4.45 2.26
C VAL A 193 20.91 4.47 2.97
N LYS A 194 21.94 4.95 2.29
CA LYS A 194 23.36 4.81 2.71
C LYS A 194 23.73 5.47 4.04
N HIS A 195 23.03 6.52 4.45
CA HIS A 195 23.29 7.24 5.70
C HIS A 195 22.43 6.77 6.87
N ALA A 196 21.44 5.91 6.61
CA ALA A 196 20.61 5.32 7.65
C ALA A 196 21.18 3.98 8.10
N THR A 197 20.94 3.63 9.37
CA THR A 197 21.38 2.38 9.96
C THR A 197 20.25 1.37 10.05
N ASP A 198 20.61 0.09 10.11
CA ASP A 198 19.64 -0.98 10.32
C ASP A 198 19.09 -0.94 11.75
N PHE A 199 17.79 -1.20 11.88
CA PHE A 199 17.15 -1.48 13.15
C PHE A 199 17.51 -2.90 13.59
N THR A 200 18.19 -3.02 14.73
CA THR A 200 18.68 -4.31 15.26
C THR A 200 18.48 -4.37 16.78
N SER A 201 18.72 -5.55 17.38
CA SER A 201 18.71 -5.74 18.84
C SER A 201 19.74 -4.84 19.58
N GLU A 202 20.75 -4.36 18.89
CA GLU A 202 21.82 -3.51 19.42
C GLU A 202 21.65 -2.03 19.04
N ASN A 203 20.75 -1.74 18.06
CA ASN A 203 20.50 -0.39 17.56
C ASN A 203 19.00 -0.17 17.28
N TYR A 204 18.26 0.23 18.31
CA TYR A 204 16.84 0.58 18.19
C TYR A 204 16.59 1.95 17.53
N GLY A 205 17.64 2.75 17.29
CA GLY A 205 17.56 4.02 16.55
C GLY A 205 17.65 3.85 15.03
N GLY A 206 17.81 2.64 14.52
CA GLY A 206 17.86 2.36 13.09
C GLY A 206 16.54 2.57 12.38
N ALA A 207 16.58 3.18 11.18
CA ALA A 207 15.38 3.42 10.36
C ALA A 207 15.13 2.33 9.31
N ILE A 208 16.11 1.45 9.07
CA ILE A 208 16.04 0.42 8.01
C ILE A 208 15.72 -0.94 8.61
N PHE A 209 14.67 -1.57 8.08
CA PHE A 209 14.21 -2.90 8.45
C PHE A 209 14.56 -3.92 7.37
N ARG A 210 15.28 -4.98 7.75
CA ARG A 210 15.62 -6.11 6.87
C ARG A 210 14.58 -7.20 7.02
N PHE A 211 13.51 -7.15 6.21
CA PHE A 211 12.39 -8.11 6.36
C PHE A 211 12.72 -9.53 5.88
N GLY A 212 13.76 -9.70 5.05
CA GLY A 212 14.07 -10.96 4.39
C GLY A 212 13.04 -11.30 3.30
N VAL A 213 13.12 -12.49 2.72
CA VAL A 213 12.18 -12.96 1.68
C VAL A 213 10.85 -13.36 2.35
N ARG A 214 10.05 -12.35 2.75
CA ARG A 214 8.80 -12.50 3.52
C ARG A 214 7.80 -11.40 3.20
N GLU A 215 7.31 -11.34 1.97
CA GLU A 215 6.47 -10.25 1.47
C GLU A 215 5.18 -10.09 2.30
N HIS A 216 4.49 -11.20 2.60
CA HIS A 216 3.28 -11.15 3.42
C HIS A 216 3.56 -10.65 4.84
N ALA A 217 4.58 -11.20 5.50
CA ALA A 217 4.97 -10.78 6.84
C ALA A 217 5.44 -9.32 6.86
N MET A 218 6.23 -8.86 5.86
CA MET A 218 6.60 -7.46 5.70
C MET A 218 5.35 -6.57 5.62
N GLY A 219 4.39 -6.92 4.77
CA GLY A 219 3.13 -6.18 4.65
C GLY A 219 2.35 -6.13 5.96
N ALA A 220 2.29 -7.25 6.70
CA ALA A 220 1.62 -7.31 8.00
C ALA A 220 2.35 -6.49 9.09
N ILE A 221 3.69 -6.54 9.10
CA ILE A 221 4.52 -5.77 10.04
C ILE A 221 4.33 -4.27 9.81
N ILE A 222 4.42 -3.77 8.56
CA ILE A 222 4.23 -2.35 8.29
C ILE A 222 2.80 -1.90 8.60
N ASN A 223 1.78 -2.75 8.42
CA ASN A 223 0.42 -2.44 8.87
C ASN A 223 0.36 -2.29 10.40
N GLY A 224 1.02 -3.17 11.14
CA GLY A 224 1.12 -3.07 12.60
C GLY A 224 1.85 -1.80 13.04
N MET A 225 2.95 -1.43 12.36
CA MET A 225 3.68 -0.19 12.61
C MET A 225 2.81 1.04 12.35
N ALA A 226 2.06 1.06 11.24
CA ALA A 226 1.14 2.16 10.90
C ALA A 226 -0.02 2.28 11.92
N LEU A 227 -0.49 1.18 12.50
CA LEU A 227 -1.51 1.18 13.54
C LEU A 227 -1.04 1.84 14.84
N SER A 228 0.27 1.91 15.10
CA SER A 228 0.82 2.64 16.26
C SER A 228 0.56 4.14 16.19
N ARG A 229 0.29 4.68 14.99
CA ARG A 229 0.07 6.10 14.67
C ARG A 229 1.27 7.02 14.96
N ILE A 230 2.42 6.46 15.27
CA ILE A 230 3.66 7.19 15.50
C ILE A 230 4.71 6.96 14.43
N LEU A 231 4.49 5.98 13.55
CA LEU A 231 5.41 5.63 12.48
C LEU A 231 4.75 5.77 11.11
N ILE A 232 5.52 6.23 10.14
CA ILE A 232 5.18 6.18 8.70
C ILE A 232 6.02 5.07 8.09
N PRO A 233 5.48 3.84 8.03
CA PRO A 233 6.25 2.69 7.56
C PRO A 233 6.13 2.50 6.05
N TYR A 234 7.23 2.03 5.45
CA TYR A 234 7.24 1.57 4.06
C TYR A 234 7.85 0.16 3.93
N GLY A 235 7.35 -0.59 2.94
CA GLY A 235 7.90 -1.91 2.60
C GLY A 235 7.99 -2.09 1.09
N ALA A 236 9.10 -2.66 0.61
CA ALA A 236 9.40 -2.75 -0.81
C ALA A 236 9.69 -4.16 -1.30
N THR A 237 9.21 -4.48 -2.51
CA THR A 237 9.54 -5.70 -3.26
C THR A 237 9.31 -5.47 -4.76
N PHE A 238 9.48 -6.50 -5.60
CA PHE A 238 9.08 -6.45 -7.01
C PHE A 238 7.56 -6.54 -7.15
N LEU A 239 7.03 -5.95 -8.22
CA LEU A 239 5.58 -5.89 -8.43
C LEU A 239 4.93 -7.27 -8.54
N VAL A 240 5.59 -8.22 -9.20
CA VAL A 240 5.08 -9.59 -9.33
C VAL A 240 4.87 -10.25 -7.97
N PHE A 241 5.68 -9.91 -6.96
CA PHE A 241 5.56 -10.46 -5.60
C PHE A 241 4.45 -9.82 -4.76
N ALA A 242 3.69 -8.87 -5.33
CA ALA A 242 2.42 -8.43 -4.74
C ALA A 242 1.44 -9.61 -4.56
N ASP A 243 1.57 -10.67 -5.34
CA ASP A 243 0.79 -11.90 -5.21
C ASP A 243 0.92 -12.51 -3.81
N TYR A 244 2.13 -12.53 -3.24
CA TYR A 244 2.37 -13.02 -1.87
C TYR A 244 1.87 -12.04 -0.80
N MET A 245 1.83 -10.73 -1.10
CA MET A 245 1.47 -9.67 -0.14
C MET A 245 -0.01 -9.31 -0.17
N LYS A 246 -0.78 -9.74 -1.16
CA LYS A 246 -2.18 -9.33 -1.40
C LYS A 246 -3.06 -9.33 -0.14
N PRO A 247 -3.06 -10.36 0.74
CA PRO A 247 -3.89 -10.33 1.94
C PRO A 247 -3.53 -9.16 2.89
N ALA A 248 -2.24 -8.82 3.03
CA ALA A 248 -1.80 -7.70 3.84
C ALA A 248 -2.21 -6.35 3.23
N LEU A 249 -2.13 -6.19 1.89
CA LEU A 249 -2.64 -5.01 1.17
C LEU A 249 -4.14 -4.82 1.41
N ARG A 250 -4.90 -5.91 1.31
CA ARG A 250 -6.35 -5.89 1.55
C ARG A 250 -6.68 -5.49 2.99
N LEU A 251 -5.93 -6.00 3.97
CA LEU A 251 -6.11 -5.64 5.37
C LEU A 251 -5.76 -4.17 5.64
N ALA A 252 -4.69 -3.65 5.04
CA ALA A 252 -4.37 -2.22 5.11
C ALA A 252 -5.55 -1.35 4.66
N ALA A 253 -6.19 -1.73 3.55
CA ALA A 253 -7.35 -1.01 3.01
C ALA A 253 -8.59 -1.13 3.92
N ILE A 254 -8.87 -2.31 4.49
CA ILE A 254 -9.97 -2.51 5.46
C ILE A 254 -9.75 -1.69 6.72
N MET A 255 -8.53 -1.68 7.25
CA MET A 255 -8.16 -0.95 8.47
C MET A 255 -7.92 0.54 8.21
N GLN A 256 -7.83 0.97 6.93
CA GLN A 256 -7.53 2.35 6.52
C GLN A 256 -6.22 2.89 7.13
N VAL A 257 -5.20 2.07 7.22
CA VAL A 257 -3.90 2.45 7.78
C VAL A 257 -2.97 3.03 6.73
N PRO A 258 -2.18 4.10 7.03
CA PRO A 258 -1.33 4.81 6.08
C PRO A 258 -0.01 4.07 5.78
N SER A 259 -0.09 2.77 5.50
CA SER A 259 1.05 1.97 5.08
C SER A 259 1.47 2.32 3.65
N ILE A 260 2.77 2.46 3.39
CA ILE A 260 3.32 2.73 2.06
C ILE A 260 3.94 1.45 1.51
N PHE A 261 3.42 0.98 0.39
CA PHE A 261 3.88 -0.21 -0.31
C PHE A 261 4.60 0.20 -1.59
N ILE A 262 5.86 -0.18 -1.73
CA ILE A 262 6.71 0.15 -2.87
C ILE A 262 6.91 -1.10 -3.71
N PHE A 263 6.46 -1.05 -4.95
CA PHE A 263 6.69 -2.11 -5.92
C PHE A 263 7.52 -1.59 -7.09
N THR A 264 8.56 -2.31 -7.44
CA THR A 264 9.41 -1.98 -8.60
C THR A 264 9.35 -3.07 -9.66
N HIS A 265 9.99 -2.84 -10.80
CA HIS A 265 9.94 -3.80 -11.92
C HIS A 265 8.50 -3.96 -12.44
N ASP A 266 7.91 -2.83 -12.85
CA ASP A 266 6.48 -2.60 -13.02
C ASP A 266 5.83 -3.23 -14.26
N SER A 267 6.61 -3.83 -15.18
CA SER A 267 6.09 -4.35 -16.45
C SER A 267 6.97 -5.43 -17.06
N ILE A 268 6.59 -5.94 -18.22
CA ILE A 268 7.41 -6.88 -19.03
C ILE A 268 8.75 -6.29 -19.46
N ALA A 269 8.98 -4.99 -19.31
CA ALA A 269 10.27 -4.33 -19.51
C ALA A 269 11.35 -4.77 -18.50
N VAL A 270 11.02 -5.57 -17.50
CA VAL A 270 11.97 -6.32 -16.67
C VAL A 270 12.95 -7.12 -17.53
N GLY A 271 12.45 -7.71 -18.61
CA GLY A 271 13.30 -8.26 -19.65
C GLY A 271 13.74 -9.70 -19.41
N GLU A 272 15.04 -9.93 -19.30
CA GLU A 272 15.67 -11.27 -19.33
C GLU A 272 15.25 -12.17 -18.16
N ASP A 273 14.82 -11.61 -17.03
CA ASP A 273 14.32 -12.36 -15.86
C ASP A 273 13.07 -13.20 -16.22
N GLY A 274 12.36 -12.81 -17.29
CA GLY A 274 11.28 -13.60 -17.89
C GLY A 274 9.96 -13.60 -17.11
N PRO A 275 9.03 -14.50 -17.48
CA PRO A 275 7.65 -14.47 -17.03
C PRO A 275 7.46 -14.57 -15.50
N THR A 276 8.37 -15.20 -14.78
CA THR A 276 8.28 -15.33 -13.31
C THR A 276 8.52 -14.01 -12.57
N HIS A 277 9.06 -12.99 -13.26
CA HIS A 277 9.36 -11.67 -12.71
C HIS A 277 8.65 -10.53 -13.46
N GLN A 278 7.97 -10.83 -14.55
CA GLN A 278 7.24 -9.87 -15.38
C GLN A 278 5.76 -9.80 -14.95
N PRO A 279 5.32 -8.73 -14.27
CA PRO A 279 3.94 -8.59 -13.82
C PRO A 279 3.00 -8.34 -15.02
N ILE A 280 1.81 -8.91 -14.97
CA ILE A 280 0.73 -8.71 -15.94
C ILE A 280 -0.53 -8.25 -15.23
N GLU A 281 -1.06 -9.07 -14.32
CA GLU A 281 -2.36 -8.86 -13.65
C GLU A 281 -2.25 -8.09 -12.32
N GLN A 282 -1.07 -7.88 -11.77
CA GLN A 282 -0.87 -7.34 -10.43
C GLN A 282 -1.42 -5.90 -10.27
N LEU A 283 -1.29 -5.06 -11.31
CA LEU A 283 -1.88 -3.71 -11.29
C LEU A 283 -3.40 -3.77 -11.21
N ALA A 284 -4.03 -4.60 -12.05
CA ALA A 284 -5.48 -4.78 -12.04
C ALA A 284 -5.97 -5.36 -10.71
N MET A 285 -5.24 -6.34 -10.16
CA MET A 285 -5.51 -6.94 -8.86
C MET A 285 -5.49 -5.90 -7.74
N MET A 286 -4.47 -5.05 -7.65
CA MET A 286 -4.37 -4.03 -6.61
C MET A 286 -5.45 -2.94 -6.75
N ARG A 287 -5.71 -2.47 -7.97
CA ARG A 287 -6.77 -1.49 -8.28
C ARG A 287 -8.19 -2.03 -8.00
N SER A 288 -8.36 -3.35 -7.88
CA SER A 288 -9.62 -3.97 -7.49
C SER A 288 -9.88 -3.95 -5.99
N ILE A 289 -8.91 -3.57 -5.15
CA ILE A 289 -9.05 -3.50 -3.69
C ILE A 289 -9.66 -2.15 -3.30
N PRO A 290 -10.89 -2.12 -2.75
CA PRO A 290 -11.51 -0.87 -2.35
C PRO A 290 -10.70 -0.13 -1.27
N GLY A 291 -10.49 1.17 -1.45
CA GLY A 291 -9.77 2.01 -0.48
C GLY A 291 -8.24 1.96 -0.57
N LEU A 292 -7.67 1.16 -1.47
CA LEU A 292 -6.25 1.16 -1.76
C LEU A 292 -5.96 2.16 -2.89
N THR A 293 -5.03 3.10 -2.67
CA THR A 293 -4.58 4.03 -3.71
C THR A 293 -3.36 3.45 -4.43
N VAL A 294 -3.45 3.29 -5.75
CA VAL A 294 -2.34 2.78 -6.59
C VAL A 294 -1.84 3.89 -7.48
N ILE A 295 -0.53 4.21 -7.41
CA ILE A 295 0.09 5.27 -8.21
C ILE A 295 1.25 4.68 -9.01
N ARG A 296 1.17 4.75 -10.34
CA ARG A 296 2.21 4.31 -11.28
C ARG A 296 2.74 5.51 -12.06
N PRO A 297 3.80 6.18 -11.58
CA PRO A 297 4.31 7.41 -12.16
C PRO A 297 5.05 7.18 -13.49
N ALA A 298 4.94 8.17 -14.39
CA ALA A 298 5.54 8.16 -15.70
C ALA A 298 7.02 8.55 -15.70
N ASP A 299 7.46 9.33 -14.70
CA ASP A 299 8.81 9.88 -14.63
C ASP A 299 9.22 10.27 -13.20
N ALA A 300 10.35 10.94 -13.05
CA ALA A 300 10.85 11.38 -11.75
C ALA A 300 9.98 12.47 -11.11
N GLN A 301 9.33 13.33 -11.86
CA GLN A 301 8.48 14.39 -11.33
C GLN A 301 7.16 13.83 -10.80
N GLU A 302 6.51 12.92 -11.56
CA GLU A 302 5.36 12.17 -11.05
C GLU A 302 5.74 11.31 -9.84
N THR A 303 6.95 10.72 -9.81
CA THR A 303 7.45 9.96 -8.66
C THR A 303 7.55 10.82 -7.41
N LYS A 304 8.10 12.03 -7.52
CA LYS A 304 8.15 13.00 -6.41
C LYS A 304 6.74 13.35 -5.91
N ALA A 305 5.82 13.61 -6.82
CA ALA A 305 4.42 13.91 -6.48
C ALA A 305 3.71 12.68 -5.86
N ALA A 306 4.02 11.47 -6.31
CA ALA A 306 3.47 10.23 -5.75
C ALA A 306 3.92 10.01 -4.29
N TRP A 307 5.17 10.30 -3.96
CA TRP A 307 5.66 10.30 -2.59
C TRP A 307 4.99 11.37 -1.72
N TYR A 308 4.82 12.58 -2.25
CA TYR A 308 4.07 13.63 -1.55
C TYR A 308 2.65 13.16 -1.19
N ILE A 309 1.95 12.53 -2.14
CA ILE A 309 0.61 11.98 -1.92
C ILE A 309 0.65 10.88 -0.85
N ALA A 310 1.59 9.93 -0.96
CA ALA A 310 1.71 8.82 -0.02
C ALA A 310 1.94 9.27 1.42
N LEU A 311 2.69 10.35 1.61
CA LEU A 311 2.99 10.91 2.94
C LEU A 311 1.85 11.77 3.51
N THR A 312 0.98 12.37 2.66
CA THR A 312 -0.01 13.36 3.12
C THR A 312 -1.45 12.87 3.14
N GLN A 313 -1.80 11.82 2.38
CA GLN A 313 -3.22 11.42 2.24
C GLN A 313 -3.75 10.56 3.41
N ASN A 314 -2.90 10.11 4.33
CA ASN A 314 -3.27 9.26 5.48
C ASN A 314 -4.12 8.02 5.10
N LYS A 315 -3.75 7.34 4.02
CA LYS A 315 -4.41 6.15 3.47
C LYS A 315 -3.37 5.15 2.96
N PRO A 316 -3.71 3.85 2.88
CA PRO A 316 -2.79 2.87 2.31
C PRO A 316 -2.49 3.21 0.84
N THR A 317 -1.21 3.32 0.54
CA THR A 317 -0.74 3.76 -0.77
C THR A 317 0.26 2.77 -1.36
N VAL A 318 0.01 2.40 -2.60
CA VAL A 318 0.92 1.60 -3.43
C VAL A 318 1.62 2.51 -4.43
N LEU A 319 2.93 2.49 -4.42
CA LEU A 319 3.81 3.19 -5.36
C LEU A 319 4.46 2.17 -6.29
N VAL A 320 4.23 2.29 -7.59
CA VAL A 320 4.69 1.31 -8.60
C VAL A 320 5.71 1.95 -9.53
N PHE A 321 6.95 1.43 -9.54
CA PHE A 321 8.07 2.07 -10.20
C PHE A 321 8.71 1.21 -11.30
N SER A 322 9.16 1.86 -12.37
CA SER A 322 9.84 1.24 -13.50
C SER A 322 11.26 0.77 -13.15
N ARG A 323 11.70 -0.30 -13.80
CA ARG A 323 13.12 -0.71 -13.86
C ARG A 323 13.88 0.07 -14.92
N GLN A 324 13.28 0.28 -16.08
CA GLN A 324 13.89 0.96 -17.20
C GLN A 324 14.02 2.46 -16.95
N THR A 325 15.07 3.03 -17.54
CA THR A 325 15.35 4.47 -17.52
C THR A 325 14.38 5.22 -18.43
N LEU A 326 13.83 6.32 -17.93
CA LEU A 326 12.85 7.18 -18.60
C LEU A 326 13.36 8.63 -18.63
N PRO A 327 13.01 9.42 -19.65
CA PRO A 327 13.26 10.87 -19.64
C PRO A 327 12.47 11.54 -18.51
N VAL A 328 13.00 12.63 -17.97
CA VAL A 328 12.27 13.49 -17.02
C VAL A 328 11.43 14.48 -17.81
N LEU A 329 10.16 14.58 -17.47
CA LEU A 329 9.22 15.54 -18.10
C LEU A 329 9.51 16.97 -17.64
N ASP A 330 9.63 17.87 -18.58
CA ASP A 330 9.85 19.29 -18.34
C ASP A 330 8.62 19.94 -17.69
N GLN A 331 8.76 20.45 -16.47
CA GLN A 331 7.67 21.07 -15.71
C GLN A 331 7.22 22.43 -16.27
N GLU A 332 8.07 23.09 -17.06
CA GLU A 332 7.67 24.32 -17.75
C GLU A 332 6.70 24.03 -18.90
N LYS A 333 6.87 22.85 -19.51
CA LYS A 333 6.05 22.41 -20.64
C LYS A 333 4.83 21.59 -20.20
N TYR A 334 4.97 20.78 -19.15
CA TYR A 334 3.98 19.79 -18.72
C TYR A 334 3.55 20.03 -17.26
N PRO A 335 2.24 20.03 -16.93
CA PRO A 335 1.73 20.36 -15.60
C PRO A 335 1.84 19.18 -14.61
N VAL A 336 2.97 18.47 -14.59
CA VAL A 336 3.16 17.17 -13.91
C VAL A 336 2.86 17.26 -12.41
N VAL A 337 3.51 18.19 -11.70
CA VAL A 337 3.40 18.32 -10.23
C VAL A 337 1.98 18.70 -9.79
N LYS A 338 1.29 19.54 -10.59
CA LYS A 338 -0.10 19.95 -10.30
C LYS A 338 -1.12 18.89 -10.71
N GLY A 339 -0.79 18.08 -11.71
CA GLY A 339 -1.68 17.08 -12.30
C GLY A 339 -1.69 15.75 -11.56
N THR A 340 -0.53 15.28 -11.13
CA THR A 340 -0.39 13.96 -10.49
C THR A 340 -1.32 13.76 -9.27
N PRO A 341 -1.50 14.74 -8.36
CA PRO A 341 -2.42 14.58 -7.24
C PRO A 341 -3.90 14.42 -7.61
N LYS A 342 -4.26 14.79 -8.85
CA LYS A 342 -5.62 14.60 -9.38
C LYS A 342 -5.86 13.20 -9.95
N GLY A 343 -4.82 12.36 -10.02
CA GLY A 343 -4.89 10.96 -10.47
C GLY A 343 -4.89 10.77 -11.98
N ALA A 344 -5.46 11.70 -12.74
CA ALA A 344 -5.28 11.85 -14.19
C ALA A 344 -5.36 13.33 -14.56
N TYR A 345 -4.62 13.70 -15.59
CA TYR A 345 -4.57 15.09 -16.05
C TYR A 345 -4.15 15.18 -17.52
N ILE A 346 -4.50 16.28 -18.15
CA ILE A 346 -4.06 16.58 -19.52
C ILE A 346 -2.57 16.88 -19.45
N LEU A 347 -1.76 15.96 -19.95
CA LEU A 347 -0.32 16.13 -20.03
C LEU A 347 0.06 16.99 -21.25
N SER A 348 -0.57 16.72 -22.39
CA SER A 348 -0.38 17.49 -23.63
C SER A 348 -1.71 17.71 -24.32
N GLU A 349 -2.01 18.97 -24.62
CA GLU A 349 -3.23 19.39 -25.32
C GLU A 349 -3.25 18.94 -26.78
N TRP A 350 -4.37 19.17 -27.42
CA TRP A 350 -4.60 18.85 -28.83
C TRP A 350 -3.47 19.36 -29.71
N SER A 351 -2.84 18.46 -30.43
CA SER A 351 -1.69 18.74 -31.27
C SER A 351 -2.05 19.59 -32.54
N ALA A 352 -3.33 19.57 -32.93
CA ALA A 352 -3.86 20.37 -34.06
C ALA A 352 -5.36 20.67 -33.84
N PRO A 353 -5.93 21.70 -34.47
CA PRO A 353 -7.38 21.92 -34.55
C PRO A 353 -8.07 20.71 -35.21
N SER A 354 -9.25 20.34 -34.73
CA SER A 354 -10.11 19.40 -35.45
C SER A 354 -10.63 20.06 -36.70
N THR A 355 -10.34 19.49 -37.86
CA THR A 355 -10.87 19.90 -39.15
C THR A 355 -11.89 18.90 -39.68
N ASP A 356 -12.78 19.30 -40.58
CA ASP A 356 -13.74 18.41 -41.22
C ASP A 356 -13.00 17.21 -41.85
N GLY A 357 -13.30 16.01 -41.35
CA GLY A 357 -12.70 14.74 -41.79
C GLY A 357 -11.65 14.13 -40.87
N ASN A 358 -11.04 14.88 -39.92
CA ASN A 358 -10.08 14.34 -38.95
C ASN A 358 -10.66 14.31 -37.54
N ARG A 359 -11.08 13.14 -37.08
CA ARG A 359 -11.69 12.95 -35.76
C ARG A 359 -10.59 12.90 -34.67
N PRO A 360 -10.71 13.70 -33.60
CA PRO A 360 -9.71 13.73 -32.52
C PRO A 360 -9.65 12.42 -31.75
N VAL A 361 -8.46 12.10 -31.19
CA VAL A 361 -8.22 10.92 -30.35
C VAL A 361 -7.59 11.31 -29.02
N ILE A 362 -8.01 10.68 -27.93
CA ILE A 362 -7.35 10.81 -26.62
C ILE A 362 -6.47 9.60 -26.38
N LEU A 363 -5.20 9.83 -26.10
CA LEU A 363 -4.23 8.83 -25.68
C LEU A 363 -4.14 8.87 -24.15
N ILE A 364 -4.58 7.80 -23.47
CA ILE A 364 -4.56 7.66 -22.02
C ILE A 364 -3.45 6.68 -21.68
N ALA A 365 -2.43 7.14 -20.96
CA ALA A 365 -1.32 6.28 -20.59
C ALA A 365 -0.95 6.41 -19.11
N THR A 366 -0.25 5.40 -18.58
CA THR A 366 0.26 5.39 -17.22
C THR A 366 1.68 4.82 -17.18
N GLY A 367 2.49 5.24 -16.20
CA GLY A 367 3.86 4.76 -16.11
C GLY A 367 4.69 5.09 -17.34
N ALA A 368 5.60 4.20 -17.70
CA ALA A 368 6.53 4.37 -18.81
C ALA A 368 5.85 4.60 -20.17
N GLU A 369 4.63 4.10 -20.34
CA GLU A 369 3.88 4.18 -21.59
C GLU A 369 3.41 5.62 -21.93
N VAL A 370 3.45 6.55 -20.97
CA VAL A 370 3.19 7.98 -21.20
C VAL A 370 4.16 8.57 -22.22
N HIS A 371 5.42 8.15 -22.21
CA HIS A 371 6.43 8.59 -23.17
C HIS A 371 6.11 8.11 -24.59
N LEU A 372 5.63 6.86 -24.74
CA LEU A 372 5.16 6.35 -26.03
C LEU A 372 3.94 7.11 -26.54
N ALA A 373 3.04 7.52 -25.63
CA ALA A 373 1.87 8.33 -26.00
C ALA A 373 2.27 9.72 -26.52
N LEU A 374 3.28 10.38 -25.91
CA LEU A 374 3.83 11.66 -26.40
C LEU A 374 4.51 11.52 -27.78
N GLU A 375 5.27 10.44 -27.97
CA GLU A 375 5.88 10.13 -29.29
C GLU A 375 4.78 9.88 -30.34
N ALA A 376 3.75 9.11 -30.01
CA ALA A 376 2.62 8.84 -30.88
C ALA A 376 1.83 10.11 -31.22
N GLN A 377 1.63 11.02 -30.25
CA GLN A 377 0.99 12.32 -30.48
C GLN A 377 1.73 13.12 -31.59
N SER A 378 3.06 13.17 -31.50
CA SER A 378 3.89 13.85 -32.48
C SER A 378 3.76 13.23 -33.89
N ALA A 379 3.70 11.90 -33.96
CA ALA A 379 3.53 11.17 -35.22
C ALA A 379 2.10 11.33 -35.80
N LEU A 380 1.07 11.38 -34.92
CA LEU A 380 -0.33 11.63 -35.33
C LEU A 380 -0.50 13.06 -35.86
N LEU A 381 0.18 14.06 -35.29
CA LEU A 381 0.20 15.42 -35.80
C LEU A 381 0.69 15.45 -37.26
N ASN A 382 1.79 14.76 -37.54
CA ASN A 382 2.33 14.66 -38.89
C ASN A 382 1.38 13.93 -39.87
N ALA A 383 0.51 13.08 -39.36
CA ALA A 383 -0.56 12.40 -40.11
C ALA A 383 -1.87 13.20 -40.18
N GLY A 384 -1.91 14.42 -39.63
CA GLY A 384 -3.08 15.28 -39.60
C GLY A 384 -4.18 14.84 -38.61
N VAL A 385 -3.90 13.94 -37.63
CA VAL A 385 -4.86 13.48 -36.62
C VAL A 385 -4.65 14.26 -35.34
N PRO A 386 -5.64 15.06 -34.87
CA PRO A 386 -5.54 15.74 -33.58
C PRO A 386 -5.52 14.71 -32.43
N ALA A 387 -4.52 14.83 -31.56
CA ALA A 387 -4.40 13.95 -30.43
C ALA A 387 -4.12 14.73 -29.14
N ARG A 388 -4.75 14.32 -28.03
CA ARG A 388 -4.48 14.77 -26.67
C ARG A 388 -3.84 13.64 -25.90
N VAL A 389 -2.84 13.93 -25.06
CA VAL A 389 -2.25 12.95 -24.15
C VAL A 389 -2.72 13.22 -22.72
N VAL A 390 -3.24 12.19 -22.07
CA VAL A 390 -3.62 12.16 -20.67
C VAL A 390 -2.70 11.22 -19.94
N SER A 391 -1.95 11.72 -18.94
CA SER A 391 -1.30 10.87 -17.97
C SER A 391 -2.30 10.50 -16.87
N MET A 392 -2.40 9.20 -16.56
CA MET A 392 -3.31 8.66 -15.54
C MET A 392 -2.52 7.81 -14.52
N PRO A 393 -1.68 8.41 -13.67
CA PRO A 393 -0.90 7.67 -12.69
C PRO A 393 -1.76 6.96 -11.64
N SER A 394 -2.97 7.43 -11.32
CA SER A 394 -3.87 6.79 -10.35
C SER A 394 -5.34 6.92 -10.75
N ARG A 395 -5.97 5.81 -11.04
CA ARG A 395 -7.41 5.75 -11.33
C ARG A 395 -8.24 6.13 -10.11
N GLU A 396 -7.83 5.69 -8.93
CA GLU A 396 -8.54 5.89 -7.66
C GLU A 396 -8.62 7.38 -7.30
N LEU A 397 -7.53 8.12 -7.48
CA LEU A 397 -7.50 9.58 -7.25
C LEU A 397 -8.31 10.33 -8.31
N PHE A 398 -8.29 9.88 -9.56
CA PHE A 398 -9.07 10.50 -10.62
C PHE A 398 -10.59 10.32 -10.41
N GLU A 399 -11.03 9.16 -9.98
CA GLU A 399 -12.45 8.91 -9.70
C GLU A 399 -12.99 9.74 -8.52
N GLN A 400 -12.13 10.20 -7.62
CA GLN A 400 -12.50 11.10 -6.51
C GLN A 400 -12.65 12.56 -6.97
N GLN A 401 -12.23 12.91 -8.19
CA GLN A 401 -12.35 14.28 -8.69
C GLN A 401 -13.80 14.63 -9.03
N PRO A 402 -14.18 15.92 -8.95
CA PRO A 402 -15.49 16.37 -9.41
C PRO A 402 -15.76 15.96 -10.87
N GLU A 403 -17.01 15.69 -11.21
CA GLU A 403 -17.42 15.28 -12.56
C GLU A 403 -17.00 16.31 -13.61
N SER A 404 -17.08 17.60 -13.29
CA SER A 404 -16.63 18.68 -14.18
C SER A 404 -15.16 18.53 -14.58
N TYR A 405 -14.29 18.22 -13.63
CA TYR A 405 -12.87 17.99 -13.89
C TYR A 405 -12.66 16.70 -14.71
N ARG A 406 -13.35 15.62 -14.35
CA ARG A 406 -13.23 14.36 -15.11
C ARG A 406 -13.67 14.54 -16.56
N ASN A 407 -14.73 15.32 -16.78
CA ASN A 407 -15.22 15.65 -18.13
C ASN A 407 -14.31 16.63 -18.88
N GLU A 408 -13.56 17.49 -18.20
CA GLU A 408 -12.51 18.32 -18.81
C GLU A 408 -11.36 17.45 -19.33
N VAL A 409 -10.87 16.51 -18.51
CA VAL A 409 -9.76 15.63 -18.87
C VAL A 409 -10.18 14.63 -19.94
N LEU A 410 -11.33 14.00 -19.78
CA LEU A 410 -11.91 12.97 -20.65
C LEU A 410 -13.32 13.37 -21.12
N PRO A 411 -13.46 14.34 -22.05
CA PRO A 411 -14.75 14.79 -22.50
C PRO A 411 -15.63 13.65 -23.02
N PRO A 412 -16.88 13.53 -22.57
CA PRO A 412 -17.80 12.47 -23.03
C PRO A 412 -18.06 12.46 -24.54
N SER A 413 -17.93 13.64 -25.18
CA SER A 413 -18.10 13.80 -26.61
C SER A 413 -16.95 13.21 -27.44
N ILE A 414 -15.78 12.97 -26.83
CA ILE A 414 -14.64 12.36 -27.50
C ILE A 414 -14.54 10.90 -27.05
N ARG A 415 -15.11 10.01 -27.87
CA ARG A 415 -15.21 8.57 -27.58
C ARG A 415 -14.06 7.77 -28.17
N ARG A 416 -13.35 8.29 -29.16
CA ARG A 416 -12.12 7.69 -29.71
C ARG A 416 -10.97 7.86 -28.73
N ARG A 417 -10.72 6.81 -27.95
CA ARG A 417 -9.71 6.81 -26.90
C ARG A 417 -8.84 5.56 -26.99
N ILE A 418 -7.55 5.71 -26.80
CA ILE A 418 -6.61 4.60 -26.72
C ILE A 418 -6.02 4.60 -25.33
N VAL A 419 -6.22 3.52 -24.61
CA VAL A 419 -5.55 3.27 -23.33
C VAL A 419 -4.28 2.46 -23.58
N ILE A 420 -3.18 2.86 -22.94
CA ILE A 420 -1.86 2.28 -23.15
C ILE A 420 -1.26 1.94 -21.79
N GLU A 421 -1.18 0.65 -21.49
CA GLU A 421 -0.55 0.14 -20.26
C GLU A 421 0.05 -1.23 -20.50
N ALA A 422 1.35 -1.41 -20.23
CA ALA A 422 2.05 -2.69 -20.37
C ALA A 422 1.70 -3.65 -19.21
N ALA A 423 0.41 -3.94 -19.05
CA ALA A 423 -0.19 -4.81 -18.06
C ALA A 423 -1.55 -5.35 -18.58
N SER A 424 -2.25 -6.12 -17.76
CA SER A 424 -3.59 -6.60 -18.07
C SER A 424 -4.56 -5.45 -18.39
N PRO A 425 -5.33 -5.52 -19.50
CA PRO A 425 -6.32 -4.51 -19.87
C PRO A 425 -7.52 -4.44 -18.93
N PHE A 426 -7.64 -5.35 -17.99
CA PHE A 426 -8.80 -5.47 -17.10
C PHE A 426 -9.11 -4.17 -16.35
N GLY A 427 -10.36 -3.70 -16.49
CA GLY A 427 -10.88 -2.49 -15.86
C GLY A 427 -10.52 -1.19 -16.57
N TRP A 428 -9.97 -1.22 -17.78
CA TRP A 428 -9.73 -0.05 -18.62
C TRP A 428 -10.88 0.28 -19.57
N ASP A 429 -11.85 -0.63 -19.76
CA ASP A 429 -13.00 -0.48 -20.67
C ASP A 429 -13.78 0.83 -20.42
N LYS A 430 -13.95 1.19 -19.14
CA LYS A 430 -14.60 2.44 -18.72
C LYS A 430 -13.97 3.69 -19.36
N TYR A 431 -12.65 3.68 -19.55
CA TYR A 431 -11.89 4.82 -20.06
C TYR A 431 -11.71 4.76 -21.57
N ALA A 432 -11.58 3.56 -22.13
CA ALA A 432 -11.44 3.34 -23.56
C ALA A 432 -12.71 3.68 -24.34
N THR A 433 -13.89 3.42 -23.77
CA THR A 433 -15.20 3.52 -24.42
C THR A 433 -15.42 2.45 -25.50
N ASP A 434 -16.58 2.45 -26.16
CA ASP A 434 -16.92 1.53 -27.25
C ASP A 434 -16.35 1.93 -28.63
N GLU A 435 -15.91 3.18 -28.81
CA GLU A 435 -15.22 3.64 -30.03
C GLU A 435 -13.69 3.68 -29.86
N GLY A 436 -13.19 3.17 -28.74
CA GLY A 436 -11.77 3.20 -28.42
C GLY A 436 -11.12 1.81 -28.46
N SER A 437 -9.88 1.75 -28.03
CA SER A 437 -9.12 0.50 -27.91
C SER A 437 -8.19 0.53 -26.68
N ILE A 438 -7.76 -0.67 -26.28
CA ILE A 438 -6.81 -0.84 -25.16
C ILE A 438 -5.59 -1.57 -25.70
N LEU A 439 -4.44 -0.94 -25.63
CA LEU A 439 -3.14 -1.55 -25.84
C LEU A 439 -2.65 -2.08 -24.50
N GLY A 440 -2.94 -3.35 -24.22
CA GLY A 440 -2.62 -4.07 -23.00
C GLY A 440 -2.07 -5.47 -23.29
N ILE A 441 -1.83 -6.26 -22.25
CA ILE A 441 -1.20 -7.58 -22.33
C ILE A 441 -2.17 -8.64 -21.84
N ASN A 442 -2.47 -9.64 -22.71
CA ASN A 442 -3.37 -10.76 -22.43
C ASN A 442 -2.65 -12.12 -22.37
N ARG A 443 -1.33 -12.11 -22.24
CA ARG A 443 -0.50 -13.33 -22.16
C ARG A 443 0.68 -13.06 -21.24
N PHE A 444 1.29 -14.11 -20.69
CA PHE A 444 2.52 -13.97 -19.92
C PHE A 444 3.66 -13.44 -20.78
N GLY A 445 4.63 -12.80 -20.11
CA GLY A 445 5.81 -12.26 -20.74
C GLY A 445 6.77 -13.33 -21.24
N THR A 446 7.94 -12.90 -21.71
CA THR A 446 8.98 -13.81 -22.22
C THR A 446 10.36 -13.24 -21.91
N SER A 447 11.37 -14.13 -21.80
CA SER A 447 12.75 -13.74 -21.53
C SER A 447 13.43 -13.25 -22.80
N ALA A 448 13.71 -11.93 -22.85
CA ALA A 448 14.48 -11.25 -23.88
C ALA A 448 14.82 -9.84 -23.38
N PRO A 449 15.69 -9.05 -24.03
CA PRO A 449 15.92 -7.65 -23.66
C PRO A 449 14.62 -6.86 -23.60
N GLY A 450 14.41 -6.08 -22.52
CA GLY A 450 13.12 -5.44 -22.20
C GLY A 450 12.51 -4.62 -23.34
N ASN A 451 13.31 -3.84 -24.06
CA ASN A 451 12.84 -3.08 -25.23
C ASN A 451 12.39 -3.99 -26.38
N THR A 452 13.00 -5.17 -26.55
CA THR A 452 12.58 -6.16 -27.54
C THR A 452 11.24 -6.76 -27.12
N VAL A 453 11.09 -7.14 -25.85
CA VAL A 453 9.83 -7.67 -25.33
C VAL A 453 8.70 -6.64 -25.53
N LEU A 454 8.89 -5.38 -25.12
CA LEU A 454 7.88 -4.33 -25.31
C LEU A 454 7.46 -4.22 -26.77
N ARG A 455 8.42 -4.16 -27.71
CA ARG A 455 8.11 -4.04 -29.14
C ARG A 455 7.33 -5.26 -29.67
N GLU A 456 7.75 -6.48 -29.33
CA GLU A 456 7.10 -7.72 -29.76
C GLU A 456 5.69 -7.90 -29.16
N TYR A 457 5.41 -7.20 -28.04
CA TYR A 457 4.10 -7.12 -27.44
C TYR A 457 3.28 -5.92 -27.91
N GLY A 458 3.76 -5.19 -28.90
CA GLY A 458 3.05 -4.10 -29.56
C GLY A 458 3.20 -2.72 -28.88
N PHE A 459 4.07 -2.57 -27.89
CA PHE A 459 4.29 -1.28 -27.21
C PHE A 459 5.31 -0.45 -27.97
N SER A 460 4.81 0.34 -28.96
CA SER A 460 5.58 1.30 -29.71
C SER A 460 4.70 2.48 -30.15
N ALA A 461 5.29 3.64 -30.40
CA ALA A 461 4.56 4.80 -30.95
C ALA A 461 3.87 4.46 -32.29
N ALA A 462 4.51 3.64 -33.13
CA ALA A 462 3.94 3.20 -34.39
C ALA A 462 2.65 2.38 -34.22
N ALA A 463 2.63 1.45 -33.26
CA ALA A 463 1.45 0.65 -32.96
C ALA A 463 0.28 1.52 -32.44
N ILE A 464 0.57 2.53 -31.62
CA ILE A 464 -0.43 3.48 -31.13
C ILE A 464 -1.01 4.29 -32.30
N VAL A 465 -0.16 4.76 -33.23
CA VAL A 465 -0.59 5.49 -34.44
C VAL A 465 -1.46 4.61 -35.33
N GLU A 466 -1.10 3.35 -35.52
CA GLU A 466 -1.90 2.39 -36.27
C GLU A 466 -3.26 2.14 -35.60
N ALA A 467 -3.27 1.91 -34.29
CA ALA A 467 -4.50 1.78 -33.53
C ALA A 467 -5.40 3.03 -33.69
N ALA A 468 -4.83 4.24 -33.60
CA ALA A 468 -5.59 5.48 -33.77
C ALA A 468 -6.21 5.64 -35.16
N LYS A 469 -5.52 5.20 -36.21
CA LYS A 469 -6.05 5.22 -37.58
C LYS A 469 -7.16 4.20 -37.80
N ASN A 470 -7.13 3.08 -37.10
CA ASN A 470 -8.10 2.00 -37.22
C ASN A 470 -9.36 2.22 -36.37
N LEU A 471 -9.42 3.22 -35.49
CA LEU A 471 -10.65 3.59 -34.78
C LEU A 471 -11.69 4.16 -35.75
N GLN A 472 -12.88 3.60 -35.71
CA GLN A 472 -14.01 4.02 -36.60
C GLN A 472 -14.64 5.33 -36.15
#